data_d105a665aba46448d6f29834e9903fd1
#
_entry.id   d105a665aba46448d6f29834e9903fd1
#
_cell.length_a   1.000
_cell.length_b   1.000
_cell.length_c   1.000
_cell.angle_alpha   90.00
_cell.angle_beta   90.00
_cell.angle_gamma   90.00
#
_symmetry.space_group_name_H-M   'P 1'
#
loop_
_entity.id
_entity.type
_entity.pdbx_description
1 polymer ?
#
loop_
_entity_poly.entity_id
_entity_poly.type
_entity_poly.pdbx_seq_one_letter_code
_entity_poly.pdbx_strand_id
1 'polypeptide(L)' 'VIYLLEDDDSIRDFVIYTLNSQGMEARGF' A
#
# COMPACT_ATOMS: atom_id res chain seq x y z
N VAL A 1 -2.86 10.62 3.55
CA VAL A 1 -2.59 9.74 2.41
C VAL A 1 -1.14 9.25 2.45
N ILE A 2 -0.94 8.01 2.09
CA ILE A 2 0.38 7.39 2.08
C ILE A 2 0.66 6.94 0.65
N TYR A 3 1.84 7.27 0.15
CA TYR A 3 2.30 6.79 -1.16
C TYR A 3 3.43 5.81 -0.94
N LEU A 4 3.31 4.65 -1.57
CA LEU A 4 4.32 3.59 -1.47
C LEU A 4 4.94 3.35 -2.84
N LEU A 5 6.25 3.40 -2.91
CA LEU A 5 6.99 3.05 -4.13
C LEU A 5 7.65 1.70 -3.92
N GLU A 6 7.16 0.69 -4.61
CA GLU A 6 7.65 -0.68 -4.45
C GLU A 6 7.52 -1.42 -5.78
N ASP A 7 8.60 -2.01 -6.25
CA ASP A 7 8.61 -2.68 -7.55
C ASP A 7 8.09 -4.12 -7.50
N ASP A 8 7.93 -4.70 -6.32
CA ASP A 8 7.33 -6.03 -6.18
C ASP A 8 5.83 -5.88 -6.02
N ASP A 9 5.07 -6.39 -6.98
CA ASP A 9 3.62 -6.22 -7.00
C ASP A 9 2.96 -6.85 -5.78
N SER A 10 3.41 -8.04 -5.38
CA SER A 10 2.80 -8.75 -4.26
C SER A 10 3.04 -8.01 -2.95
N ILE A 11 4.26 -7.52 -2.76
CA ILE A 11 4.59 -6.77 -1.55
C ILE A 11 3.83 -5.45 -1.53
N ARG A 12 3.79 -4.76 -2.66
CA ARG A 12 3.06 -3.49 -2.75
C ARG A 12 1.59 -3.69 -2.42
N ASP A 13 0.95 -4.70 -3.00
CA ASP A 13 -0.47 -4.96 -2.77
C ASP A 13 -0.74 -5.32 -1.31
N PHE A 14 0.15 -6.11 -0.71
CA PHE A 14 -0.01 -6.49 0.68
C PHE A 14 0.08 -5.28 1.61
N VAL A 15 1.06 -4.41 1.38
CA VAL A 15 1.23 -3.23 2.22
C VAL A 15 0.06 -2.28 2.06
N ILE A 16 -0.39 -2.06 0.82
CA ILE A 16 -1.53 -1.18 0.57
C ILE A 16 -2.79 -1.73 1.25
N TYR A 17 -3.02 -3.02 1.14
CA TYR A 17 -4.16 -3.64 1.80
C TYR A 17 -4.10 -3.44 3.31
N THR A 18 -2.92 -3.67 3.90
CA THR A 18 -2.75 -3.54 5.34
C THR A 18 -3.01 -2.11 5.80
N LEU A 19 -2.45 -1.14 5.08
CA LEU A 19 -2.63 0.27 5.45
C LEU A 19 -4.09 0.69 5.33
N ASN A 20 -4.76 0.27 4.26
CA ASN A 20 -6.17 0.60 4.07
C ASN A 20 -7.03 -0.02 5.17
N SER A 21 -6.70 -1.23 5.61
CA SER A 21 -7.46 -1.88 6.67
C SER A 21 -7.30 -1.20 8.01
N GLN A 22 -6.25 -0.40 8.18
CA GLN A 22 -6.03 0.40 9.38
C GLN A 22 -6.72 1.77 9.31
N GLY A 23 -7.48 2.02 8.26
CA GLY A 23 -8.18 3.28 8.09
C GLY A 23 -7.35 4.37 7.43
N MET A 24 -6.18 4.02 6.89
CA MET A 24 -5.33 4.99 6.21
C MET A 24 -5.50 4.87 4.71
N GLU A 25 -5.57 6.01 4.03
CA GLU A 25 -5.60 6.02 2.56
C GLU A 25 -4.20 5.80 2.04
N ALA A 26 -3.99 4.71 1.30
CA ALA A 26 -2.67 4.37 0.77
C ALA A 26 -2.76 4.07 -0.71
N ARG A 27 -1.74 4.48 -1.44
CA ARG A 27 -1.63 4.24 -2.88
C ARG A 27 -0.25 3.73 -3.20
N GLY A 28 -0.16 2.78 -4.14
CA GLY A 28 1.10 2.17 -4.52
C GLY A 28 1.44 2.40 -5.98
N PHE A 29 2.75 2.43 -6.26
CA PHE A 29 3.25 2.64 -7.62
C PHE A 29 4.38 1.67 -7.94
#